data_e4d93fbc11e0349dd9065ded4b292cc8
#
_entry.id   e4d93fbc11e0349dd9065ded4b292cc8
#
_cell.length_a   1.000
_cell.length_b   1.000
_cell.length_c   1.000
_cell.angle_alpha   90.00
_cell.angle_beta   90.00
_cell.angle_gamma   90.00
#
_symmetry.space_group_name_H-M   'P 1'
#
loop_
_entity.id
_entity.type
_entity.pdbx_description
1 polymer ?
#
loop_
_entity_poly.entity_id
_entity_poly.type
_entity_poly.pdbx_seq_one_letter_code
_entity_poly.pdbx_strand_id
1 'polypeptide(L)'
;MPIDQYGDARLDGVSLRSLPKISLHDHLDGAVRPDTIAELADDAGVALPETDADDLTDWIAERTDSGKLTEYLTAFDVTTSVMQTREQLTRVAREFVEDLAEDGVIYGEVRWAPEQHLGGGLSLEEAVEAVQEGIEEGEDAAADAGRDIRVGQLLTAMRHTDQSLRIARLAVDFRDRGVVGFDLAGAEDGFPPSRHRKAFDYLTEQFFPVTVHAGEAAGIDSIRSALLDGRALRLGHGVRVAQDLEVVARSGDTVEVTFGDLARWVRDREIPLELSVSSNLQTGAIAPWGEELQDHPFDLLYQLGFAVTVNVDNRTMSRTSLTRELAILAETFDYGLDDIERFQLNAAAGAFLPVEEREELIDLVTDGFDL
;
A
#
# COMPACT_ATOMS: atom_id res chain seq x y z
N MET A 1 -5.65 -13.74 14.06
CA MET A 1 -5.03 -13.41 15.36
C MET A 1 -5.54 -12.05 15.79
N PRO A 2 -5.81 -11.77 17.07
CA PRO A 2 -6.28 -10.45 17.49
C PRO A 2 -5.22 -9.39 17.13
N ILE A 3 -5.67 -8.22 16.64
CA ILE A 3 -4.84 -7.06 16.29
C ILE A 3 -3.90 -6.66 17.44
N ASP A 4 -4.32 -6.92 18.67
CA ASP A 4 -3.61 -6.58 19.91
C ASP A 4 -2.33 -7.38 20.18
N GLN A 5 -2.09 -8.49 19.47
CA GLN A 5 -0.92 -9.34 19.74
C GLN A 5 0.41 -8.66 19.41
N TYR A 6 0.43 -7.68 18.49
CA TYR A 6 1.62 -6.95 18.07
C TYR A 6 1.60 -5.46 18.46
N GLY A 7 0.53 -4.98 19.12
CA GLY A 7 0.39 -3.57 19.50
C GLY A 7 1.52 -3.04 20.38
N ASP A 8 2.24 -3.93 21.07
CA ASP A 8 3.39 -3.64 21.93
C ASP A 8 4.64 -4.41 21.48
N ALA A 9 4.73 -4.74 20.16
CA ALA A 9 5.86 -5.45 19.59
C ALA A 9 7.17 -4.69 19.88
N ARG A 10 8.15 -5.44 20.44
CA ARG A 10 9.46 -4.90 20.79
C ARG A 10 10.55 -5.70 20.12
N LEU A 11 11.54 -4.99 19.59
CA LEU A 11 12.75 -5.54 19.05
C LEU A 11 13.93 -4.94 19.83
N ASP A 12 14.77 -5.78 20.44
CA ASP A 12 15.86 -5.37 21.31
C ASP A 12 15.46 -4.42 22.45
N GLY A 13 14.22 -4.52 22.93
CA GLY A 13 13.66 -3.68 23.99
C GLY A 13 13.04 -2.37 23.49
N VAL A 14 13.16 -2.04 22.20
CA VAL A 14 12.56 -0.88 21.56
C VAL A 14 11.16 -1.21 21.08
N SER A 15 10.19 -0.33 21.32
CA SER A 15 8.83 -0.48 20.76
C SER A 15 8.83 -0.14 19.27
N LEU A 16 8.45 -1.09 18.42
CA LEU A 16 8.33 -0.85 16.97
C LEU A 16 7.32 0.27 16.65
N ARG A 17 6.29 0.44 17.49
CA ARG A 17 5.31 1.52 17.33
C ARG A 17 5.95 2.90 17.49
N SER A 18 6.98 3.05 18.33
CA SER A 18 7.63 4.33 18.58
C SER A 18 8.65 4.75 17.54
N LEU A 19 9.03 3.84 16.64
CA LEU A 19 9.98 4.14 15.56
C LEU A 19 9.30 4.91 14.43
N PRO A 20 10.00 5.87 13.81
CA PRO A 20 9.46 6.56 12.62
C PRO A 20 9.27 5.58 11.47
N LYS A 21 8.09 5.61 10.87
CA LYS A 21 7.72 4.73 9.77
C LYS A 21 7.20 5.50 8.56
N ILE A 22 7.35 4.90 7.38
CA ILE A 22 6.88 5.43 6.11
C ILE A 22 6.01 4.39 5.42
N SER A 23 4.77 4.76 5.08
CA SER A 23 3.78 3.91 4.43
C SER A 23 3.55 4.37 3.01
N LEU A 24 3.98 3.59 2.01
CA LEU A 24 3.84 3.94 0.59
C LEU A 24 2.69 3.22 -0.11
N HIS A 25 2.10 2.18 0.52
CA HIS A 25 1.06 1.37 -0.08
C HIS A 25 -0.02 1.02 0.95
N ASP A 26 -1.03 1.90 1.04
CA ASP A 26 -2.17 1.74 1.93
C ASP A 26 -3.43 2.30 1.26
N HIS A 27 -4.46 1.48 1.09
CA HIS A 27 -5.70 1.84 0.43
C HIS A 27 -6.69 2.48 1.41
N LEU A 28 -7.26 3.62 1.04
CA LEU A 28 -8.25 4.33 1.85
C LEU A 28 -9.49 3.47 2.12
N ASP A 29 -10.00 2.84 1.07
CA ASP A 29 -11.17 1.96 1.13
C ASP A 29 -10.88 0.60 1.77
N GLY A 30 -9.61 0.21 1.85
CA GLY A 30 -9.12 -0.97 2.57
C GLY A 30 -8.80 -0.74 4.04
N ALA A 31 -8.92 0.51 4.54
CA ALA A 31 -8.50 0.91 5.88
C ALA A 31 -9.63 1.46 6.75
N VAL A 32 -10.88 1.41 6.30
CA VAL A 32 -12.03 1.94 7.07
C VAL A 32 -12.25 1.14 8.34
N ARG A 33 -12.32 1.81 9.49
CA ARG A 33 -12.57 1.15 10.78
C ARG A 33 -13.92 0.42 10.77
N PRO A 34 -14.03 -0.82 11.26
CA PRO A 34 -15.29 -1.58 11.27
C PRO A 34 -16.45 -0.85 11.97
N ASP A 35 -16.17 -0.18 13.10
CA ASP A 35 -17.17 0.66 13.80
C ASP A 35 -17.66 1.80 12.90
N THR A 36 -16.76 2.46 12.18
CA THR A 36 -17.10 3.54 11.25
C THR A 36 -17.95 3.04 10.08
N ILE A 37 -17.66 1.84 9.55
CA ILE A 37 -18.51 1.21 8.53
C ILE A 37 -19.93 1.03 9.06
N ALA A 38 -20.08 0.47 10.27
CA ALA A 38 -21.38 0.21 10.89
C ALA A 38 -22.16 1.51 11.13
N GLU A 39 -21.52 2.55 11.68
CA GLU A 39 -22.14 3.87 11.95
C GLU A 39 -22.58 4.55 10.65
N LEU A 40 -21.68 4.64 9.65
CA LEU A 40 -22.00 5.29 8.38
C LEU A 40 -23.08 4.55 7.59
N ALA A 41 -23.14 3.23 7.70
CA ALA A 41 -24.18 2.42 7.07
C ALA A 41 -25.55 2.66 7.71
N ASP A 42 -25.63 2.75 9.05
CA ASP A 42 -26.87 3.07 9.78
C ASP A 42 -27.38 4.47 9.39
N ASP A 43 -26.51 5.47 9.37
CA ASP A 43 -26.83 6.85 9.01
C ASP A 43 -27.32 6.96 7.54
N ALA A 44 -26.71 6.22 6.62
CA ALA A 44 -27.05 6.25 5.20
C ALA A 44 -28.17 5.26 4.81
N GLY A 45 -28.60 4.39 5.72
CA GLY A 45 -29.57 3.33 5.45
C GLY A 45 -29.05 2.25 4.47
N VAL A 46 -27.75 2.01 4.49
CA VAL A 46 -27.06 0.97 3.69
C VAL A 46 -27.16 -0.36 4.44
N ALA A 47 -27.57 -1.41 3.72
CA ALA A 47 -27.63 -2.75 4.30
C ALA A 47 -26.23 -3.39 4.30
N LEU A 48 -25.74 -3.74 5.48
CA LEU A 48 -24.50 -4.49 5.67
C LEU A 48 -24.79 -5.99 5.81
N PRO A 49 -23.80 -6.86 5.52
CA PRO A 49 -23.91 -8.29 5.78
C PRO A 49 -24.00 -8.61 7.27
N GLU A 50 -23.28 -7.86 8.11
CA GLU A 50 -23.29 -7.89 9.56
C GLU A 50 -23.33 -6.44 10.08
N THR A 51 -24.05 -6.21 11.19
CA THR A 51 -24.25 -4.86 11.74
C THR A 51 -23.41 -4.58 12.99
N ASP A 52 -22.91 -5.62 13.63
CA ASP A 52 -21.94 -5.54 14.71
C ASP A 52 -20.54 -5.44 14.13
N ALA A 53 -19.68 -4.60 14.69
CA ALA A 53 -18.33 -4.33 14.15
C ALA A 53 -17.40 -5.57 14.25
N ASP A 54 -17.53 -6.36 15.31
CA ASP A 54 -16.73 -7.58 15.48
C ASP A 54 -17.18 -8.66 14.47
N ASP A 55 -18.51 -8.88 14.35
CA ASP A 55 -19.09 -9.82 13.38
C ASP A 55 -18.76 -9.38 11.93
N LEU A 56 -18.76 -8.07 11.66
CA LEU A 56 -18.37 -7.52 10.35
C LEU A 56 -16.88 -7.76 10.05
N THR A 57 -16.02 -7.62 11.05
CA THR A 57 -14.59 -7.92 10.93
C THR A 57 -14.38 -9.40 10.59
N ASP A 58 -15.08 -10.30 11.24
CA ASP A 58 -15.01 -11.73 10.95
C ASP A 58 -15.54 -12.07 9.56
N TRP A 59 -16.64 -11.43 9.14
CA TRP A 59 -17.20 -11.57 7.80
C TRP A 59 -16.23 -11.11 6.68
N ILE A 60 -15.51 -10.00 6.91
CA ILE A 60 -14.46 -9.52 6.01
C ILE A 60 -13.33 -10.53 5.97
N ALA A 61 -12.85 -11.00 7.12
CA ALA A 61 -11.75 -11.95 7.25
C ALA A 61 -11.99 -13.25 6.48
N GLU A 62 -13.19 -13.83 6.55
CA GLU A 62 -13.55 -15.04 5.82
C GLU A 62 -13.36 -14.91 4.29
N ARG A 63 -13.51 -13.69 3.76
CA ARG A 63 -13.36 -13.41 2.32
C ARG A 63 -11.94 -13.07 1.93
N THR A 64 -11.27 -12.33 2.77
CA THR A 64 -9.89 -11.92 2.51
C THR A 64 -8.88 -13.05 2.68
N ASP A 65 -9.15 -14.01 3.57
CA ASP A 65 -8.30 -15.19 3.79
C ASP A 65 -8.54 -16.32 2.74
N SER A 66 -9.12 -15.99 1.58
CA SER A 66 -9.50 -16.97 0.54
C SER A 66 -8.33 -17.50 -0.31
N GLY A 67 -7.18 -16.84 -0.28
CA GLY A 67 -6.03 -17.16 -1.14
C GLY A 67 -6.23 -16.73 -2.61
N LYS A 68 -7.19 -15.85 -2.90
CA LYS A 68 -7.49 -15.38 -4.26
C LYS A 68 -7.84 -13.90 -4.28
N LEU A 69 -7.10 -13.12 -5.08
CA LEU A 69 -7.35 -11.69 -5.24
C LEU A 69 -8.79 -11.36 -5.61
N THR A 70 -9.43 -12.13 -6.49
CA THR A 70 -10.81 -11.86 -6.94
C THR A 70 -11.86 -12.02 -5.85
N GLU A 71 -11.67 -12.94 -4.90
CA GLU A 71 -12.53 -13.11 -3.73
C GLU A 71 -12.24 -12.03 -2.69
N TYR A 72 -10.97 -11.74 -2.46
CA TYR A 72 -10.50 -10.63 -1.62
C TYR A 72 -11.17 -9.31 -2.00
N LEU A 73 -11.19 -8.98 -3.30
CA LEU A 73 -11.78 -7.72 -3.80
C LEU A 73 -13.29 -7.59 -3.54
N THR A 74 -14.02 -8.67 -3.24
CA THR A 74 -15.46 -8.58 -2.94
C THR A 74 -15.77 -7.92 -1.58
N ALA A 75 -14.79 -7.90 -0.66
CA ALA A 75 -14.96 -7.24 0.63
C ALA A 75 -15.04 -5.71 0.49
N PHE A 76 -14.47 -5.14 -0.56
CA PHE A 76 -14.49 -3.70 -0.80
C PHE A 76 -15.88 -3.14 -1.16
N ASP A 77 -16.81 -3.98 -1.63
CA ASP A 77 -18.19 -3.54 -1.86
C ASP A 77 -18.84 -2.99 -0.58
N VAL A 78 -18.44 -3.50 0.59
CA VAL A 78 -18.92 -3.05 1.89
C VAL A 78 -18.37 -1.68 2.23
N THR A 79 -17.05 -1.51 2.21
CA THR A 79 -16.40 -0.24 2.58
C THR A 79 -16.73 0.88 1.60
N THR A 80 -16.68 0.62 0.30
CA THR A 80 -17.02 1.61 -0.72
C THR A 80 -18.48 2.05 -0.64
N SER A 81 -19.41 1.19 -0.19
CA SER A 81 -20.84 1.53 -0.07
C SER A 81 -21.12 2.67 0.93
N VAL A 82 -20.24 2.87 1.90
CA VAL A 82 -20.33 3.92 2.95
C VAL A 82 -19.38 5.09 2.71
N MET A 83 -18.78 5.19 1.52
CA MET A 83 -17.85 6.23 1.12
C MET A 83 -18.36 6.99 -0.12
N GLN A 84 -19.63 7.44 -0.11
CA GLN A 84 -20.30 7.98 -1.28
C GLN A 84 -20.66 9.46 -1.16
N THR A 85 -20.44 10.10 0.00
CA THR A 85 -20.67 11.52 0.22
C THR A 85 -19.41 12.24 0.69
N ARG A 86 -19.40 13.58 0.62
CA ARG A 86 -18.28 14.40 1.11
C ARG A 86 -17.97 14.09 2.57
N GLU A 87 -18.99 14.08 3.42
CA GLU A 87 -18.86 13.87 4.86
C GLU A 87 -18.28 12.50 5.18
N GLN A 88 -18.70 11.45 4.44
CA GLN A 88 -18.19 10.10 4.59
C GLN A 88 -16.71 10.02 4.19
N LEU A 89 -16.34 10.58 3.04
CA LEU A 89 -14.95 10.58 2.55
C LEU A 89 -14.04 11.39 3.48
N THR A 90 -14.46 12.59 3.91
CA THR A 90 -13.70 13.42 4.85
C THR A 90 -13.46 12.67 6.17
N ARG A 91 -14.51 12.04 6.74
CA ARG A 91 -14.37 11.27 7.98
C ARG A 91 -13.40 10.10 7.82
N VAL A 92 -13.57 9.29 6.78
CA VAL A 92 -12.71 8.11 6.56
C VAL A 92 -11.26 8.53 6.33
N ALA A 93 -11.01 9.60 5.58
CA ALA A 93 -9.67 10.11 5.33
C ALA A 93 -9.01 10.67 6.62
N ARG A 94 -9.77 11.37 7.47
CA ARG A 94 -9.28 11.82 8.77
C ARG A 94 -8.89 10.65 9.67
N GLU A 95 -9.78 9.67 9.82
CA GLU A 95 -9.52 8.48 10.63
C GLU A 95 -8.33 7.67 10.10
N PHE A 96 -8.15 7.62 8.77
CA PHE A 96 -7.00 7.01 8.14
C PHE A 96 -5.68 7.63 8.61
N VAL A 97 -5.58 8.96 8.64
CA VAL A 97 -4.39 9.69 9.09
C VAL A 97 -4.16 9.52 10.59
N GLU A 98 -5.23 9.62 11.40
CA GLU A 98 -5.17 9.40 12.85
C GLU A 98 -4.56 8.01 13.18
N ASP A 99 -5.01 6.96 12.48
CA ASP A 99 -4.52 5.58 12.68
C ASP A 99 -3.05 5.42 12.28
N LEU A 100 -2.63 6.04 11.18
CA LEU A 100 -1.23 6.05 10.76
C LEU A 100 -0.34 6.77 11.80
N ALA A 101 -0.77 7.94 12.26
CA ALA A 101 -0.04 8.71 13.26
C ALA A 101 0.05 7.95 14.59
N GLU A 102 -1.00 7.25 14.99
CA GLU A 102 -0.98 6.40 16.19
C GLU A 102 -0.02 5.22 16.04
N ASP A 103 0.10 4.67 14.84
CA ASP A 103 1.06 3.61 14.53
C ASP A 103 2.52 4.11 14.36
N GLY A 104 2.77 5.43 14.51
CA GLY A 104 4.11 6.04 14.41
C GLY A 104 4.57 6.28 12.97
N VAL A 105 3.66 6.36 12.02
CA VAL A 105 3.97 6.77 10.65
C VAL A 105 4.18 8.27 10.62
N ILE A 106 5.30 8.72 10.02
CA ILE A 106 5.64 10.13 9.85
C ILE A 106 5.34 10.65 8.44
N TYR A 107 5.29 9.74 7.46
CA TYR A 107 4.87 10.03 6.09
C TYR A 107 4.08 8.86 5.51
N GLY A 108 2.94 9.15 4.89
CA GLY A 108 2.08 8.17 4.24
C GLY A 108 1.66 8.58 2.83
N GLU A 109 1.45 7.60 1.96
CA GLU A 109 0.80 7.78 0.66
C GLU A 109 -0.47 6.94 0.62
N VAL A 110 -1.62 7.61 0.74
CA VAL A 110 -2.94 6.97 0.66
C VAL A 110 -3.34 6.82 -0.80
N ARG A 111 -3.69 5.60 -1.21
CA ARG A 111 -4.20 5.34 -2.57
C ARG A 111 -5.68 4.98 -2.56
N TRP A 112 -6.41 5.44 -3.56
CA TRP A 112 -7.84 5.20 -3.68
C TRP A 112 -8.35 5.55 -5.08
N ALA A 113 -9.49 4.96 -5.50
CA ALA A 113 -10.06 5.13 -6.83
C ALA A 113 -11.27 6.09 -6.79
N PRO A 114 -11.13 7.40 -7.13
CA PRO A 114 -12.21 8.37 -7.04
C PRO A 114 -13.47 7.97 -7.81
N GLU A 115 -13.30 7.22 -8.91
CA GLU A 115 -14.41 6.75 -9.75
C GLU A 115 -15.38 5.80 -9.05
N GLN A 116 -14.99 5.20 -7.91
CA GLN A 116 -15.83 4.29 -7.12
C GLN A 116 -16.71 5.01 -6.08
N HIS A 117 -16.53 6.31 -5.86
CA HIS A 117 -17.13 7.07 -4.78
C HIS A 117 -18.12 8.15 -5.26
N LEU A 118 -18.73 7.96 -6.43
CA LEU A 118 -19.61 8.93 -7.08
C LEU A 118 -21.11 8.61 -6.95
N GLY A 119 -21.47 7.53 -6.28
CA GLY A 119 -22.86 7.08 -6.15
C GLY A 119 -23.77 8.06 -5.41
N GLY A 120 -23.22 8.88 -4.51
CA GLY A 120 -23.91 9.95 -3.81
C GLY A 120 -24.01 11.27 -4.59
N GLY A 121 -23.52 11.32 -5.84
CA GLY A 121 -23.64 12.45 -6.75
C GLY A 121 -22.45 13.42 -6.75
N LEU A 122 -21.35 13.08 -6.09
CA LEU A 122 -20.09 13.83 -6.16
C LEU A 122 -19.50 13.80 -7.58
N SER A 123 -18.86 14.88 -7.99
CA SER A 123 -17.90 14.87 -9.09
C SER A 123 -16.58 14.23 -8.62
N LEU A 124 -15.71 13.90 -9.56
CA LEU A 124 -14.36 13.39 -9.24
C LEU A 124 -13.55 14.41 -8.44
N GLU A 125 -13.65 15.69 -8.83
CA GLU A 125 -12.98 16.81 -8.17
C GLU A 125 -13.45 16.98 -6.72
N GLU A 126 -14.77 16.94 -6.50
CA GLU A 126 -15.36 17.05 -5.16
C GLU A 126 -14.97 15.86 -4.26
N ALA A 127 -14.84 14.67 -4.82
CA ALA A 127 -14.37 13.50 -4.06
C ALA A 127 -12.90 13.67 -3.63
N VAL A 128 -12.01 14.14 -4.53
CA VAL A 128 -10.60 14.40 -4.19
C VAL A 128 -10.45 15.50 -3.15
N GLU A 129 -11.26 16.57 -3.27
CA GLU A 129 -11.27 17.65 -2.27
C GLU A 129 -11.77 17.18 -0.90
N ALA A 130 -12.77 16.27 -0.85
CA ALA A 130 -13.26 15.72 0.41
C ALA A 130 -12.21 14.87 1.12
N VAL A 131 -11.47 14.04 0.37
CA VAL A 131 -10.37 13.24 0.94
C VAL A 131 -9.23 14.16 1.41
N GLN A 132 -8.90 15.21 0.65
CA GLN A 132 -7.88 16.17 1.06
C GLN A 132 -8.25 16.90 2.36
N GLU A 133 -9.51 17.34 2.47
CA GLU A 133 -10.05 17.96 3.70
C GLU A 133 -9.90 17.03 4.90
N GLY A 134 -10.23 15.74 4.74
CA GLY A 134 -10.07 14.75 5.80
C GLY A 134 -8.60 14.48 6.16
N ILE A 135 -7.69 14.46 5.18
CA ILE A 135 -6.25 14.35 5.45
C ILE A 135 -5.77 15.53 6.29
N GLU A 136 -6.11 16.76 5.91
CA GLU A 136 -5.71 17.96 6.65
C GLU A 136 -6.28 17.97 8.08
N GLU A 137 -7.55 17.58 8.26
CA GLU A 137 -8.15 17.42 9.60
C GLU A 137 -7.43 16.35 10.44
N GLY A 138 -7.00 15.25 9.82
CA GLY A 138 -6.27 14.17 10.50
C GLY A 138 -4.84 14.58 10.87
N GLU A 139 -4.13 15.31 10.01
CA GLU A 139 -2.81 15.87 10.29
C GLU A 139 -2.88 16.87 11.45
N ASP A 140 -3.87 17.76 11.47
CA ASP A 140 -4.11 18.72 12.56
C ASP A 140 -4.41 17.97 13.88
N ALA A 141 -5.25 16.93 13.86
CA ALA A 141 -5.57 16.14 15.04
C ALA A 141 -4.35 15.36 15.56
N ALA A 142 -3.50 14.84 14.67
CA ALA A 142 -2.25 14.19 15.04
C ALA A 142 -1.27 15.18 15.68
N ALA A 143 -1.13 16.39 15.12
CA ALA A 143 -0.28 17.46 15.65
C ALA A 143 -0.76 17.91 17.05
N ASP A 144 -2.06 18.05 17.27
CA ASP A 144 -2.65 18.34 18.58
C ASP A 144 -2.35 17.24 19.61
N ALA A 145 -2.19 16.00 19.15
CA ALA A 145 -1.78 14.86 19.97
C ALA A 145 -0.24 14.73 20.11
N GLY A 146 0.53 15.67 19.56
CA GLY A 146 2.00 15.69 19.61
C GLY A 146 2.67 14.69 18.67
N ARG A 147 2.02 14.35 17.55
CA ARG A 147 2.53 13.47 16.48
C ARG A 147 2.57 14.24 15.18
N ASP A 148 3.72 14.31 14.56
CA ASP A 148 3.87 14.92 13.24
C ASP A 148 3.73 13.84 12.16
N ILE A 149 2.77 14.01 11.26
CA ILE A 149 2.56 13.15 10.10
C ILE A 149 2.21 14.02 8.89
N ARG A 150 2.62 13.58 7.72
CA ARG A 150 2.19 14.13 6.44
C ARG A 150 1.67 13.00 5.54
N VAL A 151 0.56 13.23 4.84
CA VAL A 151 -0.03 12.24 3.94
C VAL A 151 -0.30 12.84 2.56
N GLY A 152 0.20 12.18 1.51
CA GLY A 152 -0.09 12.50 0.11
C GLY A 152 -1.08 11.52 -0.49
N GLN A 153 -1.89 11.98 -1.47
CA GLN A 153 -2.83 11.14 -2.19
C GLN A 153 -2.20 10.55 -3.46
N LEU A 154 -2.44 9.25 -3.71
CA LEU A 154 -2.27 8.61 -5.01
C LEU A 154 -3.65 8.35 -5.61
N LEU A 155 -3.94 8.94 -6.77
CA LEU A 155 -5.21 8.64 -7.44
C LEU A 155 -5.07 7.36 -8.26
N THR A 156 -5.85 6.36 -7.87
CA THR A 156 -5.87 5.05 -8.51
C THR A 156 -6.91 5.02 -9.64
N ALA A 157 -6.53 4.52 -10.81
CA ALA A 157 -7.46 4.14 -11.84
C ALA A 157 -7.71 2.62 -11.79
N MET A 158 -8.98 2.22 -11.87
CA MET A 158 -9.33 0.80 -11.91
C MET A 158 -9.02 0.20 -13.29
N ARG A 159 -8.14 -0.81 -13.32
CA ARG A 159 -7.58 -1.38 -14.57
C ARG A 159 -8.59 -2.10 -15.47
N HIS A 160 -9.76 -2.44 -14.92
CA HIS A 160 -10.84 -3.06 -15.68
C HIS A 160 -11.77 -2.03 -16.36
N THR A 161 -11.60 -0.71 -16.07
CA THR A 161 -12.39 0.38 -16.66
C THR A 161 -11.60 1.12 -17.75
N ASP A 162 -12.28 2.02 -18.47
CA ASP A 162 -11.67 2.89 -19.48
C ASP A 162 -11.44 4.33 -18.97
N GLN A 163 -11.46 4.53 -17.63
CA GLN A 163 -11.38 5.86 -17.02
C GLN A 163 -9.95 6.35 -16.78
N SER A 164 -8.93 5.52 -16.97
CA SER A 164 -7.54 5.82 -16.55
C SER A 164 -6.99 7.15 -17.05
N LEU A 165 -7.28 7.56 -18.29
CA LEU A 165 -6.85 8.87 -18.79
C LEU A 165 -7.56 10.03 -18.10
N ARG A 166 -8.82 9.84 -17.70
CA ARG A 166 -9.58 10.85 -16.94
C ARG A 166 -9.00 11.01 -15.53
N ILE A 167 -8.71 9.89 -14.86
CA ILE A 167 -8.10 9.89 -13.53
C ILE A 167 -6.66 10.45 -13.59
N ALA A 168 -5.88 10.11 -14.62
CA ALA A 168 -4.55 10.66 -14.82
C ALA A 168 -4.55 12.20 -14.96
N ARG A 169 -5.55 12.77 -15.67
CA ARG A 169 -5.71 14.22 -15.78
C ARG A 169 -6.09 14.84 -14.44
N LEU A 170 -7.03 14.24 -13.74
CA LEU A 170 -7.43 14.67 -12.40
C LEU A 170 -6.22 14.68 -11.45
N ALA A 171 -5.40 13.63 -11.45
CA ALA A 171 -4.20 13.56 -10.60
C ALA A 171 -3.23 14.73 -10.88
N VAL A 172 -2.98 15.03 -12.14
CA VAL A 172 -2.12 16.16 -12.53
C VAL A 172 -2.73 17.50 -12.16
N ASP A 173 -4.06 17.67 -12.31
CA ASP A 173 -4.77 18.91 -11.96
C ASP A 173 -4.75 19.19 -10.45
N PHE A 174 -4.55 18.14 -9.63
CA PHE A 174 -4.46 18.23 -8.17
C PHE A 174 -3.02 18.12 -7.62
N ARG A 175 -2.00 18.17 -8.46
CA ARG A 175 -0.58 18.07 -8.07
C ARG A 175 -0.19 18.99 -6.91
N ASP A 176 -0.63 20.25 -6.95
CA ASP A 176 -0.35 21.25 -5.93
C ASP A 176 -1.44 21.32 -4.84
N ARG A 177 -2.29 20.29 -4.77
CA ARG A 177 -3.43 20.19 -3.85
C ARG A 177 -3.49 18.79 -3.20
N GLY A 178 -2.34 18.27 -2.79
CA GLY A 178 -2.21 17.04 -2.01
C GLY A 178 -2.10 15.74 -2.82
N VAL A 179 -2.23 15.76 -4.15
CA VAL A 179 -2.03 14.56 -4.98
C VAL A 179 -0.58 14.47 -5.43
N VAL A 180 0.11 13.43 -4.97
CA VAL A 180 1.56 13.23 -5.19
C VAL A 180 1.87 12.21 -6.28
N GLY A 181 0.92 11.37 -6.68
CA GLY A 181 1.15 10.35 -7.70
C GLY A 181 -0.12 9.70 -8.25
N PHE A 182 0.09 8.81 -9.20
CA PHE A 182 -0.95 8.01 -9.85
C PHE A 182 -0.66 6.53 -9.67
N ASP A 183 -1.73 5.73 -9.51
CA ASP A 183 -1.67 4.28 -9.40
C ASP A 183 -2.62 3.60 -10.40
N LEU A 184 -2.34 2.35 -10.74
CA LEU A 184 -3.22 1.47 -11.50
C LEU A 184 -3.44 0.18 -10.70
N ALA A 185 -4.68 -0.07 -10.24
CA ALA A 185 -5.02 -1.21 -9.40
C ALA A 185 -6.27 -1.98 -9.85
N GLY A 186 -6.66 -2.98 -9.06
CA GLY A 186 -7.77 -3.89 -9.31
C GLY A 186 -7.30 -5.22 -9.89
N ALA A 187 -8.23 -6.05 -10.36
CA ALA A 187 -7.94 -7.41 -10.85
C ALA A 187 -6.83 -7.42 -11.91
N GLU A 188 -5.66 -7.97 -11.55
CA GLU A 188 -4.46 -7.89 -12.38
C GLU A 188 -4.54 -8.80 -13.62
N ASP A 189 -5.04 -10.04 -13.43
CA ASP A 189 -5.12 -11.01 -14.52
C ASP A 189 -6.10 -10.58 -15.60
N GLY A 190 -5.66 -10.61 -16.85
CA GLY A 190 -6.43 -10.20 -18.01
C GLY A 190 -6.50 -8.67 -18.25
N PHE A 191 -5.95 -7.84 -17.36
CA PHE A 191 -5.98 -6.39 -17.46
C PHE A 191 -4.56 -5.76 -17.37
N PRO A 192 -3.70 -5.99 -18.37
CA PRO A 192 -2.32 -5.53 -18.32
C PRO A 192 -2.21 -4.00 -18.40
N PRO A 193 -1.18 -3.39 -17.81
CA PRO A 193 -0.92 -1.94 -17.88
C PRO A 193 -0.92 -1.36 -19.29
N SER A 194 -0.52 -2.15 -20.29
CA SER A 194 -0.51 -1.73 -21.72
C SER A 194 -1.87 -1.26 -22.26
N ARG A 195 -3.00 -1.66 -21.64
CA ARG A 195 -4.34 -1.16 -21.99
C ARG A 195 -4.53 0.32 -21.67
N HIS A 196 -3.76 0.84 -20.72
CA HIS A 196 -3.85 2.21 -20.20
C HIS A 196 -2.77 3.14 -20.73
N ARG A 197 -2.09 2.77 -21.83
CA ARG A 197 -0.96 3.52 -22.41
C ARG A 197 -1.22 5.02 -22.56
N LYS A 198 -2.44 5.42 -22.97
CA LYS A 198 -2.77 6.85 -23.13
C LYS A 198 -2.69 7.64 -21.82
N ALA A 199 -3.05 7.02 -20.70
CA ALA A 199 -2.91 7.63 -19.39
C ALA A 199 -1.44 7.76 -19.01
N PHE A 200 -0.66 6.71 -19.19
CA PHE A 200 0.76 6.71 -18.88
C PHE A 200 1.58 7.64 -19.79
N ASP A 201 1.26 7.73 -21.08
CA ASP A 201 1.88 8.71 -21.98
C ASP A 201 1.63 10.13 -21.50
N TYR A 202 0.37 10.44 -21.13
CA TYR A 202 0.01 11.75 -20.58
C TYR A 202 0.75 12.05 -19.26
N LEU A 203 0.79 11.12 -18.29
CA LEU A 203 1.50 11.29 -17.01
C LEU A 203 3.00 11.52 -17.23
N THR A 204 3.61 10.79 -18.19
CA THR A 204 5.01 10.97 -18.55
C THR A 204 5.28 12.35 -19.17
N GLU A 205 4.39 12.84 -20.06
CA GLU A 205 4.48 14.20 -20.64
C GLU A 205 4.34 15.29 -19.57
N GLN A 206 3.64 15.01 -18.48
CA GLN A 206 3.47 15.91 -17.33
C GLN A 206 4.54 15.73 -16.25
N PHE A 207 5.49 14.82 -16.39
CA PHE A 207 6.48 14.45 -15.36
C PHE A 207 5.81 14.09 -14.03
N PHE A 208 4.71 13.34 -14.09
CA PHE A 208 3.93 12.97 -12.90
C PHE A 208 4.28 11.54 -12.46
N PRO A 209 4.56 11.32 -11.15
CA PRO A 209 5.00 10.01 -10.66
C PRO A 209 3.91 8.93 -10.78
N VAL A 210 4.36 7.70 -11.05
CA VAL A 210 3.48 6.55 -11.25
C VAL A 210 3.99 5.35 -10.46
N THR A 211 3.11 4.71 -9.69
CA THR A 211 3.24 3.33 -9.25
C THR A 211 2.21 2.46 -9.99
N VAL A 212 2.44 1.15 -10.06
CA VAL A 212 1.51 0.22 -10.71
C VAL A 212 1.48 -1.08 -9.93
N HIS A 213 0.29 -1.54 -9.54
CA HIS A 213 0.14 -2.90 -9.03
C HIS A 213 0.52 -3.90 -10.12
N ALA A 214 1.59 -4.66 -9.89
CA ALA A 214 2.09 -5.64 -10.84
C ALA A 214 2.88 -6.74 -10.12
N GLY A 215 2.71 -7.98 -10.55
CA GLY A 215 3.41 -9.12 -9.95
C GLY A 215 2.83 -9.56 -8.62
N GLU A 216 1.53 -9.39 -8.42
CA GLU A 216 0.73 -9.94 -7.33
C GLU A 216 -0.04 -11.20 -7.82
N ALA A 217 -1.06 -11.02 -8.64
CA ALA A 217 -1.84 -12.12 -9.22
C ALA A 217 -1.29 -12.60 -10.57
N ALA A 218 -0.64 -11.73 -11.34
CA ALA A 218 0.04 -12.06 -12.60
C ALA A 218 1.57 -12.10 -12.43
N GLY A 219 2.27 -12.73 -13.37
CA GLY A 219 3.73 -12.96 -13.30
C GLY A 219 4.56 -11.82 -13.88
N ILE A 220 5.79 -12.16 -14.27
CA ILE A 220 6.82 -11.24 -14.79
C ILE A 220 6.36 -10.39 -15.98
N ASP A 221 5.44 -10.87 -16.81
CA ASP A 221 4.94 -10.09 -17.96
C ASP A 221 4.12 -8.86 -17.51
N SER A 222 3.41 -8.94 -16.39
CA SER A 222 2.72 -7.80 -15.80
C SER A 222 3.72 -6.77 -15.27
N ILE A 223 4.76 -7.20 -14.55
CA ILE A 223 5.84 -6.33 -14.09
C ILE A 223 6.55 -5.67 -15.27
N ARG A 224 6.84 -6.44 -16.31
CA ARG A 224 7.43 -5.92 -17.55
C ARG A 224 6.56 -4.83 -18.19
N SER A 225 5.25 -5.05 -18.27
CA SER A 225 4.32 -4.07 -18.80
C SER A 225 4.18 -2.84 -17.89
N ALA A 226 4.22 -3.00 -16.57
CA ALA A 226 4.24 -1.89 -15.63
C ALA A 226 5.45 -0.97 -15.85
N LEU A 227 6.64 -1.54 -16.10
CA LEU A 227 7.86 -0.79 -16.33
C LEU A 227 7.94 -0.19 -17.75
N LEU A 228 7.55 -0.93 -18.78
CA LEU A 228 7.72 -0.50 -20.19
C LEU A 228 6.56 0.34 -20.69
N ASP A 229 5.31 -0.05 -20.38
CA ASP A 229 4.11 0.64 -20.82
C ASP A 229 3.65 1.66 -19.77
N GLY A 230 3.69 1.28 -18.48
CA GLY A 230 3.31 2.11 -17.34
C GLY A 230 4.38 3.11 -16.92
N ARG A 231 5.64 2.86 -17.26
CA ARG A 231 6.80 3.67 -16.83
C ARG A 231 6.83 3.88 -15.33
N ALA A 232 6.40 2.85 -14.60
CA ALA A 232 6.30 2.85 -13.16
C ALA A 232 7.67 3.16 -12.51
N LEU A 233 7.66 4.06 -11.55
CA LEU A 233 8.83 4.39 -10.72
C LEU A 233 8.93 3.47 -9.50
N ARG A 234 7.80 2.88 -9.08
CA ARG A 234 7.68 1.86 -8.04
C ARG A 234 6.73 0.77 -8.52
N LEU A 235 6.81 -0.40 -7.92
CA LEU A 235 5.91 -1.52 -8.21
C LEU A 235 5.05 -1.80 -6.98
N GLY A 236 3.73 -1.63 -7.10
CA GLY A 236 2.76 -2.13 -6.13
C GLY A 236 2.90 -3.64 -6.06
N HIS A 237 3.22 -4.17 -4.89
CA HIS A 237 3.71 -5.52 -4.61
C HIS A 237 5.04 -5.84 -5.31
N GLY A 238 5.03 -6.18 -6.58
CA GLY A 238 6.23 -6.58 -7.31
C GLY A 238 6.83 -7.92 -6.88
N VAL A 239 6.17 -8.64 -5.95
CA VAL A 239 6.71 -9.86 -5.30
C VAL A 239 7.14 -10.93 -6.30
N ARG A 240 6.39 -11.07 -7.41
CA ARG A 240 6.69 -12.07 -8.45
C ARG A 240 7.88 -11.72 -9.34
N VAL A 241 8.59 -10.62 -9.10
CA VAL A 241 9.92 -10.40 -9.71
C VAL A 241 10.89 -11.53 -9.34
N ALA A 242 10.70 -12.17 -8.18
CA ALA A 242 11.47 -13.34 -7.75
C ALA A 242 11.33 -14.55 -8.70
N GLN A 243 10.33 -14.59 -9.59
CA GLN A 243 10.22 -15.62 -10.63
C GLN A 243 11.28 -15.48 -11.75
N ASP A 244 11.90 -14.31 -11.88
CA ASP A 244 13.00 -14.04 -12.82
C ASP A 244 14.39 -14.31 -12.18
N LEU A 245 14.42 -15.04 -11.05
CA LEU A 245 15.61 -15.50 -10.35
C LEU A 245 15.71 -17.03 -10.49
N GLU A 246 16.88 -17.55 -10.86
CA GLU A 246 17.16 -18.97 -10.90
C GLU A 246 18.15 -19.35 -9.80
N VAL A 247 17.73 -20.21 -8.89
CA VAL A 247 18.61 -20.78 -7.85
C VAL A 247 19.49 -21.86 -8.49
N VAL A 248 20.78 -21.58 -8.64
CA VAL A 248 21.73 -22.48 -9.30
C VAL A 248 22.47 -23.40 -8.33
N ALA A 249 22.63 -22.97 -7.06
CA ALA A 249 23.22 -23.79 -6.00
C ALA A 249 22.70 -23.39 -4.61
N ARG A 250 22.73 -24.34 -3.68
CA ARG A 250 22.50 -24.12 -2.24
C ARG A 250 23.61 -24.78 -1.44
N SER A 251 24.17 -24.07 -0.47
CA SER A 251 25.22 -24.55 0.43
C SER A 251 25.00 -24.02 1.84
N GLY A 252 24.40 -24.83 2.72
CA GLY A 252 23.93 -24.38 4.03
C GLY A 252 22.90 -23.27 3.86
N ASP A 253 23.11 -22.15 4.52
CA ASP A 253 22.23 -20.98 4.48
C ASP A 253 22.53 -20.04 3.29
N THR A 254 23.49 -20.41 2.43
CA THR A 254 23.85 -19.59 1.26
C THR A 254 23.16 -20.11 0.00
N VAL A 255 22.60 -19.20 -0.77
CA VAL A 255 21.94 -19.46 -2.05
C VAL A 255 22.69 -18.70 -3.16
N GLU A 256 23.12 -19.42 -4.19
CA GLU A 256 23.67 -18.82 -5.41
C GLU A 256 22.55 -18.65 -6.44
N VAL A 257 22.38 -17.42 -6.94
CA VAL A 257 21.25 -17.03 -7.80
C VAL A 257 21.74 -16.40 -9.08
N THR A 258 21.14 -16.79 -10.20
CA THR A 258 21.28 -16.12 -11.49
C THR A 258 20.06 -15.20 -11.69
N PHE A 259 20.32 -13.95 -12.08
CA PHE A 259 19.28 -12.96 -12.36
C PHE A 259 18.88 -13.01 -13.84
N GLY A 260 17.59 -13.05 -14.10
CA GLY A 260 17.03 -12.67 -15.38
C GLY A 260 17.17 -11.16 -15.65
N ASP A 261 16.89 -10.75 -16.86
CA ASP A 261 17.09 -9.34 -17.28
C ASP A 261 16.14 -8.38 -16.54
N LEU A 262 14.92 -8.81 -16.24
CA LEU A 262 13.93 -8.00 -15.54
C LEU A 262 14.31 -7.80 -14.08
N ALA A 263 14.61 -8.90 -13.37
CA ALA A 263 15.02 -8.84 -11.96
C ALA A 263 16.30 -8.01 -11.79
N ARG A 264 17.29 -8.19 -12.71
CA ARG A 264 18.50 -7.38 -12.72
C ARG A 264 18.19 -5.90 -12.93
N TRP A 265 17.31 -5.57 -13.87
CA TRP A 265 16.90 -4.19 -14.14
C TRP A 265 16.25 -3.54 -12.92
N VAL A 266 15.30 -4.23 -12.27
CA VAL A 266 14.60 -3.73 -11.08
C VAL A 266 15.60 -3.45 -9.96
N ARG A 267 16.47 -4.41 -9.64
CA ARG A 267 17.49 -4.28 -8.61
C ARG A 267 18.48 -3.15 -8.90
N ASP A 268 19.11 -3.18 -10.11
CA ASP A 268 20.21 -2.25 -10.46
C ASP A 268 19.73 -0.80 -10.67
N ARG A 269 18.42 -0.58 -10.77
CA ARG A 269 17.76 0.74 -10.81
C ARG A 269 17.12 1.11 -9.48
N GLU A 270 17.27 0.26 -8.48
CA GLU A 270 16.71 0.48 -7.15
C GLU A 270 15.21 0.82 -7.21
N ILE A 271 14.46 0.15 -8.13
CA ILE A 271 13.02 0.35 -8.25
C ILE A 271 12.35 -0.23 -7.00
N PRO A 272 11.68 0.58 -6.16
CA PRO A 272 11.09 0.10 -4.94
C PRO A 272 9.99 -0.93 -5.19
N LEU A 273 10.01 -2.00 -4.40
CA LEU A 273 8.97 -3.02 -4.33
C LEU A 273 8.11 -2.72 -3.11
N GLU A 274 6.85 -2.40 -3.30
CA GLU A 274 5.90 -2.09 -2.23
C GLU A 274 5.28 -3.40 -1.69
N LEU A 275 6.08 -4.19 -0.95
CA LEU A 275 5.69 -5.52 -0.45
C LEU A 275 4.75 -5.40 0.76
N SER A 276 3.68 -6.20 0.76
CA SER A 276 2.67 -6.28 1.82
C SER A 276 2.47 -7.74 2.18
N VAL A 277 3.25 -8.23 3.17
CA VAL A 277 3.40 -9.69 3.37
C VAL A 277 2.10 -10.39 3.77
N SER A 278 1.29 -9.78 4.64
CA SER A 278 -0.01 -10.34 5.01
C SER A 278 -0.97 -10.40 3.82
N SER A 279 -1.09 -9.31 3.05
CA SER A 279 -1.93 -9.26 1.85
C SER A 279 -1.43 -10.26 0.78
N ASN A 280 -0.11 -10.36 0.59
CA ASN A 280 0.46 -11.29 -0.41
C ASN A 280 0.14 -12.77 -0.12
N LEU A 281 -0.01 -13.15 1.18
CA LEU A 281 -0.54 -14.46 1.53
C LEU A 281 -2.03 -14.57 1.19
N GLN A 282 -2.83 -13.59 1.60
CA GLN A 282 -4.28 -13.59 1.44
C GLN A 282 -4.72 -13.60 -0.02
N THR A 283 -4.01 -12.90 -0.89
CA THR A 283 -4.30 -12.86 -2.34
C THR A 283 -3.68 -14.02 -3.13
N GLY A 284 -2.85 -14.85 -2.48
CA GLY A 284 -2.13 -15.94 -3.13
C GLY A 284 -0.98 -15.47 -4.03
N ALA A 285 -0.45 -14.29 -3.79
CA ALA A 285 0.65 -13.72 -4.57
C ALA A 285 1.90 -14.62 -4.51
N ILE A 286 2.13 -15.27 -3.38
CA ILE A 286 3.30 -16.15 -3.13
C ILE A 286 3.08 -17.60 -3.50
N ALA A 287 1.92 -18.00 -4.02
CA ALA A 287 1.60 -19.38 -4.38
C ALA A 287 2.69 -20.11 -5.21
N PRO A 288 3.51 -19.46 -6.04
CA PRO A 288 4.63 -20.12 -6.72
C PRO A 288 5.71 -20.68 -5.79
N TRP A 289 5.81 -20.23 -4.54
CA TRP A 289 6.83 -20.65 -3.57
C TRP A 289 6.24 -21.45 -2.42
N GLY A 290 4.99 -21.19 -2.04
CA GLY A 290 4.27 -21.86 -0.97
C GLY A 290 3.06 -21.07 -0.49
N GLU A 291 2.55 -21.44 0.69
CA GLU A 291 1.34 -20.84 1.28
C GLU A 291 1.61 -20.26 2.68
N GLU A 292 2.81 -20.44 3.21
CA GLU A 292 3.20 -19.98 4.53
C GLU A 292 4.09 -18.74 4.43
N LEU A 293 4.14 -17.94 5.49
CA LEU A 293 4.92 -16.71 5.53
C LEU A 293 6.41 -16.94 5.25
N GLN A 294 6.98 -18.05 5.71
CA GLN A 294 8.36 -18.45 5.48
C GLN A 294 8.67 -18.73 3.99
N ASP A 295 7.62 -18.98 3.19
CA ASP A 295 7.76 -19.20 1.74
C ASP A 295 7.78 -17.86 0.97
N HIS A 296 7.47 -16.74 1.65
CA HIS A 296 7.46 -15.42 1.02
C HIS A 296 8.88 -15.05 0.56
N PRO A 297 9.07 -14.65 -0.70
CA PRO A 297 10.40 -14.32 -1.23
C PRO A 297 10.99 -12.99 -0.71
N PHE A 298 10.40 -12.41 0.36
CA PHE A 298 10.83 -11.14 0.94
C PHE A 298 12.32 -11.16 1.31
N ASP A 299 12.74 -12.15 2.13
CA ASP A 299 14.13 -12.25 2.56
C ASP A 299 15.08 -12.48 1.38
N LEU A 300 14.71 -13.34 0.43
CA LEU A 300 15.51 -13.56 -0.79
C LEU A 300 15.73 -12.24 -1.55
N LEU A 301 14.67 -11.46 -1.76
CA LEU A 301 14.75 -10.17 -2.46
C LEU A 301 15.61 -9.17 -1.68
N TYR A 302 15.40 -9.08 -0.36
CA TYR A 302 16.17 -8.22 0.52
C TYR A 302 17.66 -8.54 0.50
N GLN A 303 18.03 -9.82 0.72
CA GLN A 303 19.43 -10.28 0.72
C GLN A 303 20.12 -10.12 -0.63
N LEU A 304 19.36 -10.15 -1.74
CA LEU A 304 19.87 -9.88 -3.09
C LEU A 304 19.99 -8.40 -3.43
N GLY A 305 19.65 -7.50 -2.51
CA GLY A 305 19.81 -6.06 -2.65
C GLY A 305 18.74 -5.36 -3.47
N PHE A 306 17.51 -5.91 -3.50
CA PHE A 306 16.36 -5.15 -4.02
C PHE A 306 15.95 -4.06 -3.02
N ALA A 307 15.43 -2.96 -3.53
CA ALA A 307 14.83 -1.90 -2.71
C ALA A 307 13.44 -2.34 -2.22
N VAL A 308 13.41 -3.22 -1.23
CA VAL A 308 12.16 -3.68 -0.61
C VAL A 308 11.65 -2.65 0.38
N THR A 309 10.34 -2.39 0.37
CA THR A 309 9.63 -1.60 1.39
C THR A 309 8.55 -2.47 2.02
N VAL A 310 8.17 -2.15 3.26
CA VAL A 310 7.12 -2.86 3.99
C VAL A 310 5.88 -2.00 4.02
N ASN A 311 4.74 -2.59 3.69
CA ASN A 311 3.47 -1.89 3.57
C ASN A 311 2.33 -2.76 4.10
N VAL A 312 1.18 -2.15 4.30
CA VAL A 312 -0.01 -2.79 4.86
C VAL A 312 -1.02 -3.21 3.79
N ASP A 313 -1.01 -2.54 2.63
CA ASP A 313 -1.98 -2.65 1.55
C ASP A 313 -3.40 -2.26 2.01
N ASN A 314 -4.05 -3.07 2.86
CA ASN A 314 -5.42 -2.88 3.30
C ASN A 314 -5.55 -3.24 4.79
N ARG A 315 -5.49 -2.25 5.67
CA ARG A 315 -5.42 -2.48 7.13
C ARG A 315 -6.62 -3.25 7.69
N THR A 316 -7.82 -2.89 7.29
CA THR A 316 -9.05 -3.55 7.73
C THR A 316 -9.17 -4.95 7.13
N MET A 317 -8.90 -5.09 5.83
CA MET A 317 -9.00 -6.36 5.13
C MET A 317 -7.99 -7.39 5.67
N SER A 318 -6.76 -6.95 5.92
CA SER A 318 -5.68 -7.80 6.42
C SER A 318 -5.55 -7.80 7.95
N ARG A 319 -6.39 -7.03 8.65
CA ARG A 319 -6.36 -6.88 10.12
C ARG A 319 -4.94 -6.59 10.61
N THR A 320 -4.31 -5.59 9.99
CA THR A 320 -2.88 -5.32 10.19
C THR A 320 -2.60 -3.82 10.43
N SER A 321 -1.38 -3.53 10.81
CA SER A 321 -0.78 -2.19 10.84
C SER A 321 0.67 -2.28 10.38
N LEU A 322 1.31 -1.15 10.10
CA LEU A 322 2.71 -1.17 9.66
C LEU A 322 3.64 -1.72 10.75
N THR A 323 3.37 -1.38 12.02
CA THR A 323 4.05 -1.99 13.18
C THR A 323 3.92 -3.52 13.16
N ARG A 324 2.72 -4.04 12.85
CA ARG A 324 2.48 -5.48 12.81
C ARG A 324 3.21 -6.14 11.64
N GLU A 325 3.18 -5.56 10.44
CA GLU A 325 3.91 -6.10 9.29
C GLU A 325 5.42 -6.18 9.57
N LEU A 326 6.00 -5.14 10.21
CA LEU A 326 7.40 -5.14 10.63
C LEU A 326 7.68 -6.22 11.70
N ALA A 327 6.80 -6.37 12.68
CA ALA A 327 6.94 -7.40 13.72
C ALA A 327 6.88 -8.82 13.14
N ILE A 328 5.95 -9.07 12.22
CA ILE A 328 5.80 -10.35 11.51
C ILE A 328 7.09 -10.69 10.75
N LEU A 329 7.66 -9.72 10.03
CA LEU A 329 8.91 -9.91 9.29
C LEU A 329 10.10 -10.15 10.22
N ALA A 330 10.23 -9.38 11.31
CA ALA A 330 11.29 -9.55 12.30
C ALA A 330 11.23 -10.94 12.94
N GLU A 331 10.03 -11.42 13.31
CA GLU A 331 9.86 -12.76 13.90
C GLU A 331 10.13 -13.87 12.87
N THR A 332 9.70 -13.69 11.62
CA THR A 332 9.78 -14.75 10.59
C THR A 332 11.20 -14.97 10.07
N PHE A 333 11.93 -13.85 9.86
CA PHE A 333 13.24 -13.85 9.19
C PHE A 333 14.39 -13.45 10.10
N ASP A 334 14.15 -13.31 11.42
CA ASP A 334 15.15 -12.94 12.43
C ASP A 334 15.82 -11.59 12.14
N TYR A 335 15.02 -10.59 11.69
CA TYR A 335 15.52 -9.26 11.40
C TYR A 335 15.72 -8.42 12.66
N GLY A 336 16.81 -7.65 12.69
CA GLY A 336 17.12 -6.68 13.72
C GLY A 336 16.64 -5.26 13.39
N LEU A 337 16.96 -4.31 14.28
CA LEU A 337 16.62 -2.90 14.10
C LEU A 337 17.25 -2.31 12.83
N ASP A 338 18.48 -2.72 12.49
CA ASP A 338 19.19 -2.26 11.29
C ASP A 338 18.43 -2.65 9.98
N ASP A 339 17.78 -3.83 9.97
CA ASP A 339 16.97 -4.27 8.84
C ASP A 339 15.69 -3.45 8.74
N ILE A 340 15.02 -3.22 9.90
CA ILE A 340 13.81 -2.38 9.96
C ILE A 340 14.11 -0.94 9.50
N GLU A 341 15.22 -0.35 9.97
CA GLU A 341 15.68 0.95 9.49
C GLU A 341 15.87 0.95 7.97
N ARG A 342 16.54 -0.07 7.42
CA ARG A 342 16.77 -0.18 5.98
C ARG A 342 15.47 -0.20 5.18
N PHE A 343 14.43 -0.87 5.66
CA PHE A 343 13.13 -0.87 4.99
C PHE A 343 12.50 0.53 4.98
N GLN A 344 12.63 1.28 6.08
CA GLN A 344 12.12 2.65 6.17
C GLN A 344 12.94 3.63 5.30
N LEU A 345 14.26 3.48 5.24
CA LEU A 345 15.13 4.27 4.36
C LEU A 345 14.81 4.02 2.88
N ASN A 346 14.54 2.77 2.50
CA ASN A 346 14.09 2.45 1.14
C ASN A 346 12.75 3.12 0.82
N ALA A 347 11.82 3.13 1.80
CA ALA A 347 10.52 3.78 1.64
C ALA A 347 10.67 5.31 1.52
N ALA A 348 11.50 5.95 2.36
CA ALA A 348 11.81 7.38 2.27
C ALA A 348 12.39 7.77 0.90
N ALA A 349 13.38 7.01 0.43
CA ALA A 349 13.98 7.23 -0.88
C ALA A 349 13.00 7.05 -2.04
N GLY A 350 12.02 6.14 -1.87
CA GLY A 350 10.99 5.83 -2.85
C GLY A 350 9.76 6.76 -2.84
N ALA A 351 9.59 7.61 -1.82
CA ALA A 351 8.43 8.50 -1.69
C ALA A 351 8.26 9.45 -2.88
N PHE A 352 7.01 9.73 -3.27
CA PHE A 352 6.71 10.66 -4.36
C PHE A 352 6.75 12.12 -3.88
N LEU A 353 7.91 12.51 -3.37
CA LEU A 353 8.23 13.83 -2.87
C LEU A 353 9.42 14.45 -3.63
N PRO A 354 9.60 15.77 -3.58
CA PRO A 354 10.84 16.42 -4.00
C PRO A 354 12.05 15.83 -3.28
N VAL A 355 13.24 15.93 -3.90
CA VAL A 355 14.46 15.33 -3.34
C VAL A 355 14.79 15.88 -1.96
N GLU A 356 14.60 17.18 -1.74
CA GLU A 356 14.87 17.84 -0.46
C GLU A 356 13.99 17.26 0.66
N GLU A 357 12.71 17.03 0.39
CA GLU A 357 11.76 16.47 1.35
C GLU A 357 12.03 14.97 1.62
N ARG A 358 12.52 14.23 0.63
CA ARG A 358 12.96 12.84 0.84
C ARG A 358 14.22 12.76 1.70
N GLU A 359 15.16 13.71 1.52
CA GLU A 359 16.36 13.82 2.37
C GLU A 359 15.96 14.12 3.82
N GLU A 360 15.00 15.01 4.05
CA GLU A 360 14.44 15.26 5.39
C GLU A 360 13.80 14.00 6.01
N LEU A 361 13.06 13.21 5.23
CA LEU A 361 12.50 11.93 5.72
C LEU A 361 13.61 10.93 6.07
N ILE A 362 14.66 10.85 5.26
CA ILE A 362 15.82 9.98 5.51
C ILE A 362 16.50 10.37 6.82
N ASP A 363 16.70 11.67 7.05
CA ASP A 363 17.29 12.18 8.28
C ASP A 363 16.41 11.86 9.50
N LEU A 364 15.08 12.07 9.40
CA LEU A 364 14.13 11.75 10.48
C LEU A 364 14.11 10.24 10.82
N VAL A 365 14.19 9.38 9.81
CA VAL A 365 14.29 7.93 10.02
C VAL A 365 15.60 7.60 10.70
N THR A 366 16.73 8.09 10.19
CA THR A 366 18.07 7.81 10.75
C THR A 366 18.16 8.28 12.21
N ASP A 367 17.73 9.51 12.50
CA ASP A 367 17.74 10.06 13.87
C ASP A 367 16.84 9.24 14.82
N GLY A 368 15.72 8.73 14.34
CA GLY A 368 14.80 7.93 15.13
C GLY A 368 15.28 6.50 15.43
N PHE A 369 16.23 5.98 14.64
CA PHE A 369 16.89 4.69 14.88
C PHE A 369 18.24 4.80 15.58
N ASP A 370 18.81 5.99 15.77
CA ASP A 370 20.01 6.25 16.61
C ASP A 370 19.62 6.17 18.10
N LEU A 371 19.51 4.94 18.68
CA LEU A 371 18.96 4.63 20.00
C LEU A 371 20.04 4.41 21.09
#